data_d4c41683f3e725b4dcd197f8e01c4412
#
_entry.id   d4c41683f3e725b4dcd197f8e01c4412
#
_cell.length_a   1.000
_cell.length_b   1.000
_cell.length_c   1.000
_cell.angle_alpha   90.00
_cell.angle_beta   90.00
_cell.angle_gamma   90.00
#
_symmetry.space_group_name_H-M   'P 1'
#
loop_
_entity.id
_entity.type
_entity.pdbx_description
1 polymer ?
#
loop_
_entity_poly.entity_id
_entity_poly.type
_entity_poly.pdbx_seq_one_letter_code
_entity_poly.pdbx_strand_id
1 'polypeptide(L)'
;MTNTHPYAGDEIREKKPSVMKGLVFLLILILCGAGLFFAATRLRSAEGPKVAHDAPAPLTVSVILAEPAAAFDLKENYAGLAEARRTSMLGFSSGGRIASIAVDVGDRVKSGDTLAKLDTRSLEAQLASANAVVQEARSAHDLALSTVERQRQLKLQGHVSQQHVDEAEAQANTALARVEAAKAQADTLRVQIDLARITAPFDGVVTQRMVDEGAIASPGLLVLELVEKGHLEARLGLPAATAALLEPGKEYTLVADTGPVTARLRTVTGVIDANQRTVSAVFDIENPDAIAAGSVVRLALDRSIGEEGFWVPVKALSSASRGLWTVYVAEPTGEGWRAVPRPVETVHSDGDRTYVRGPVQAGDRIIVDGLQRITPGMPVTPRESTRADLTGN
;
A
#
# COMPACT_ATOMS: atom_id res chain seq x y z
N MET A 1 -58.28 13.55 -66.73
CA MET A 1 -58.54 12.89 -68.00
C MET A 1 -58.99 11.50 -67.63
N THR A 2 -60.37 11.30 -67.55
CA THR A 2 -61.23 10.74 -68.59
C THR A 2 -60.77 9.32 -68.94
N ASN A 3 -61.52 8.24 -68.85
CA ASN A 3 -62.93 8.05 -69.10
C ASN A 3 -63.34 6.58 -68.72
N THR A 4 -64.42 6.42 -67.95
CA THR A 4 -65.75 5.91 -68.45
C THR A 4 -65.82 4.45 -68.95
N HIS A 5 -66.64 3.72 -68.16
CA HIS A 5 -67.75 2.79 -68.46
C HIS A 5 -67.89 2.16 -69.89
N PRO A 6 -68.70 1.10 -70.07
CA PRO A 6 -69.91 0.70 -69.33
C PRO A 6 -70.21 -0.85 -69.27
N TYR A 7 -71.25 -1.17 -68.45
CA TYR A 7 -72.35 -2.07 -68.49
C TYR A 7 -72.40 -3.27 -69.45
N ALA A 8 -72.78 -4.44 -68.91
CA ALA A 8 -73.96 -5.20 -69.33
C ALA A 8 -74.29 -6.25 -68.24
N GLY A 9 -75.53 -6.23 -67.85
CA GLY A 9 -76.14 -7.17 -66.96
C GLY A 9 -76.49 -8.48 -67.60
N ASP A 10 -76.70 -9.50 -66.81
CA ASP A 10 -77.52 -10.62 -67.17
C ASP A 10 -78.22 -11.18 -65.91
N GLU A 11 -79.53 -11.36 -66.12
CA GLU A 11 -80.49 -11.83 -65.14
C GLU A 11 -80.27 -13.31 -64.80
N ILE A 12 -80.20 -13.67 -63.52
CA ILE A 12 -80.29 -15.09 -63.14
C ILE A 12 -81.53 -15.29 -62.27
N ARG A 13 -82.37 -16.09 -62.88
CA ARG A 13 -83.65 -16.61 -62.42
C ARG A 13 -83.53 -17.40 -61.11
N GLU A 14 -84.22 -16.96 -60.05
CA GLU A 14 -84.39 -17.72 -58.82
C GLU A 14 -85.09 -19.02 -58.99
N LYS A 15 -84.48 -20.11 -58.61
CA LYS A 15 -85.10 -21.42 -58.38
C LYS A 15 -85.30 -21.62 -56.90
N LYS A 16 -86.49 -21.65 -56.38
CA LYS A 16 -86.87 -21.98 -55.00
C LYS A 16 -86.40 -23.38 -54.62
N PRO A 17 -85.65 -23.54 -53.54
CA PRO A 17 -85.26 -24.89 -53.08
C PRO A 17 -86.43 -25.59 -52.37
N SER A 18 -86.57 -26.82 -52.68
CA SER A 18 -87.56 -27.73 -52.12
C SER A 18 -87.24 -27.98 -50.66
N VAL A 19 -88.19 -27.60 -49.72
CA VAL A 19 -88.09 -27.70 -48.27
C VAL A 19 -87.72 -29.12 -47.78
N MET A 20 -88.09 -30.12 -48.62
CA MET A 20 -87.86 -31.53 -48.23
C MET A 20 -86.37 -31.94 -48.37
N LYS A 21 -85.59 -31.31 -49.26
CA LYS A 21 -84.13 -31.59 -49.37
C LYS A 21 -83.36 -30.95 -48.26
N GLY A 22 -83.83 -29.82 -47.73
CA GLY A 22 -83.23 -29.11 -46.56
C GLY A 22 -83.36 -29.94 -45.25
N LEU A 23 -84.52 -30.62 -45.09
CA LEU A 23 -84.81 -31.43 -43.89
C LEU A 23 -83.95 -32.69 -43.84
N VAL A 24 -83.73 -33.32 -45.00
CA VAL A 24 -82.86 -34.49 -45.13
C VAL A 24 -81.39 -34.11 -44.88
N PHE A 25 -80.94 -32.94 -45.37
CA PHE A 25 -79.58 -32.48 -45.14
C PHE A 25 -79.32 -32.14 -43.68
N LEU A 26 -80.30 -31.52 -42.98
CA LEU A 26 -80.24 -31.24 -41.57
C LEU A 26 -80.16 -32.51 -40.70
N LEU A 27 -80.91 -33.55 -41.10
CA LEU A 27 -80.86 -34.81 -40.40
C LEU A 27 -79.60 -35.61 -40.55
N ILE A 28 -78.98 -35.55 -41.72
CA ILE A 28 -77.61 -36.10 -41.98
C ILE A 28 -76.55 -35.34 -41.20
N LEU A 29 -76.67 -33.99 -41.09
CA LEU A 29 -75.72 -33.14 -40.35
C LEU A 29 -75.83 -33.40 -38.86
N ILE A 30 -76.99 -33.63 -38.30
CA ILE A 30 -77.20 -34.01 -36.87
C ILE A 30 -76.63 -35.41 -36.60
N LEU A 31 -76.87 -36.39 -37.50
CA LEU A 31 -76.32 -37.74 -37.35
C LEU A 31 -74.75 -37.73 -37.46
N CYS A 32 -74.17 -36.97 -38.39
CA CYS A 32 -72.74 -36.81 -38.47
C CYS A 32 -72.17 -36.08 -37.23
N GLY A 33 -72.84 -35.05 -36.75
CA GLY A 33 -72.45 -34.34 -35.50
C GLY A 33 -72.49 -35.25 -34.28
N ALA A 34 -73.57 -36.07 -34.16
CA ALA A 34 -73.72 -37.07 -33.04
C ALA A 34 -72.64 -38.18 -33.17
N GLY A 35 -72.34 -38.62 -34.38
CA GLY A 35 -71.26 -39.61 -34.65
C GLY A 35 -69.88 -39.06 -34.26
N LEU A 36 -69.56 -37.81 -34.67
CA LEU A 36 -68.32 -37.14 -34.30
C LEU A 36 -68.22 -36.88 -32.78
N PHE A 37 -69.33 -36.49 -32.17
CA PHE A 37 -69.36 -36.31 -30.70
C PHE A 37 -69.15 -37.63 -29.94
N PHE A 38 -69.75 -38.74 -30.41
CA PHE A 38 -69.57 -40.07 -29.82
C PHE A 38 -68.18 -40.63 -30.04
N ALA A 39 -67.57 -40.35 -31.23
CA ALA A 39 -66.19 -40.69 -31.51
C ALA A 39 -65.23 -39.87 -30.67
N ALA A 40 -65.45 -38.55 -30.49
CA ALA A 40 -64.64 -37.67 -29.63
C ALA A 40 -64.74 -38.04 -28.13
N THR A 41 -65.88 -38.48 -27.66
CA THR A 41 -66.02 -38.96 -26.29
C THR A 41 -65.37 -40.33 -26.08
N ARG A 42 -65.37 -41.22 -27.09
CA ARG A 42 -64.66 -42.49 -27.01
C ARG A 42 -63.13 -42.31 -27.10
N LEU A 43 -62.64 -41.34 -27.87
CA LEU A 43 -61.22 -41.02 -27.90
C LEU A 43 -60.76 -40.32 -26.59
N ARG A 44 -61.65 -39.62 -25.87
CA ARG A 44 -61.28 -39.03 -24.57
C ARG A 44 -61.29 -40.05 -23.44
N SER A 45 -61.87 -41.24 -23.61
CA SER A 45 -61.93 -42.30 -22.60
C SER A 45 -60.77 -43.32 -22.74
N ALA A 46 -59.89 -43.14 -23.71
CA ALA A 46 -58.60 -43.82 -23.73
C ALA A 46 -57.67 -43.09 -22.73
N GLU A 47 -57.86 -43.33 -21.43
CA GLU A 47 -56.79 -43.07 -20.46
C GLU A 47 -55.59 -43.84 -20.97
N GLY A 48 -54.60 -43.05 -21.51
CA GLY A 48 -53.26 -43.56 -21.71
C GLY A 48 -52.75 -44.17 -20.41
N PRO A 49 -51.90 -45.17 -20.46
CA PRO A 49 -51.30 -45.71 -19.24
C PRO A 49 -50.73 -44.56 -18.44
N LYS A 50 -51.18 -44.38 -17.15
CA LYS A 50 -50.49 -43.55 -16.19
C LYS A 50 -49.07 -44.07 -16.16
N VAL A 51 -48.17 -43.38 -16.86
CA VAL A 51 -46.76 -43.53 -16.63
C VAL A 51 -46.60 -43.10 -15.16
N ALA A 52 -46.51 -44.08 -14.28
CA ALA A 52 -46.02 -43.83 -12.93
C ALA A 52 -44.69 -43.14 -13.16
N HIS A 53 -44.62 -41.83 -12.87
CA HIS A 53 -43.36 -41.15 -12.72
C HIS A 53 -42.78 -41.83 -11.47
N ASP A 54 -41.96 -42.87 -11.74
CA ASP A 54 -41.05 -43.34 -10.67
C ASP A 54 -40.35 -42.07 -10.20
N ALA A 55 -40.56 -41.67 -8.97
CA ALA A 55 -39.86 -40.56 -8.37
C ALA A 55 -38.37 -40.83 -8.59
N PRO A 56 -37.63 -39.87 -9.17
CA PRO A 56 -36.22 -40.10 -9.48
C PRO A 56 -35.52 -40.61 -8.20
N ALA A 57 -34.78 -41.71 -8.35
CA ALA A 57 -34.06 -42.31 -7.20
C ALA A 57 -33.23 -41.20 -6.51
N PRO A 58 -33.27 -41.12 -5.17
CA PRO A 58 -32.60 -40.06 -4.45
C PRO A 58 -31.09 -40.05 -4.76
N LEU A 59 -30.58 -38.89 -5.19
CA LEU A 59 -29.19 -38.73 -5.51
C LEU A 59 -28.34 -38.69 -4.24
N THR A 60 -27.34 -39.58 -4.12
CA THR A 60 -26.37 -39.49 -3.03
C THR A 60 -25.50 -38.25 -3.18
N VAL A 61 -25.43 -37.40 -2.17
CA VAL A 61 -24.69 -36.14 -2.15
C VAL A 61 -23.83 -36.08 -0.89
N SER A 62 -22.62 -35.53 -1.04
CA SER A 62 -21.75 -35.25 0.09
C SER A 62 -22.20 -33.97 0.79
N VAL A 63 -22.27 -33.98 2.11
CA VAL A 63 -22.69 -32.84 2.91
C VAL A 63 -21.68 -32.52 4.01
N ILE A 64 -21.65 -31.26 4.41
CA ILE A 64 -21.00 -30.79 5.63
C ILE A 64 -22.02 -30.14 6.52
N LEU A 65 -21.78 -30.15 7.82
CA LEU A 65 -22.59 -29.40 8.77
C LEU A 65 -22.20 -27.94 8.76
N ALA A 66 -23.17 -27.04 8.73
CA ALA A 66 -22.95 -25.62 8.85
C ALA A 66 -22.56 -25.25 10.29
N GLU A 67 -21.32 -24.94 10.49
CA GLU A 67 -20.78 -24.43 11.76
C GLU A 67 -20.77 -22.92 11.73
N PRO A 68 -21.52 -22.23 12.64
CA PRO A 68 -21.50 -20.79 12.70
C PRO A 68 -20.13 -20.29 13.17
N ALA A 69 -19.65 -19.25 12.53
CA ALA A 69 -18.45 -18.52 12.94
C ALA A 69 -18.84 -17.08 13.24
N ALA A 70 -18.42 -16.56 14.38
CA ALA A 70 -18.71 -15.20 14.81
C ALA A 70 -17.79 -14.15 14.16
N ALA A 71 -16.71 -14.59 13.54
CA ALA A 71 -15.71 -13.75 12.89
C ALA A 71 -14.93 -14.53 11.84
N PHE A 72 -14.28 -13.81 10.95
CA PHE A 72 -13.26 -14.36 10.06
C PHE A 72 -12.00 -13.49 10.09
N ASP A 73 -10.84 -14.10 9.88
CA ASP A 73 -9.57 -13.39 9.86
C ASP A 73 -9.23 -12.97 8.43
N LEU A 74 -9.05 -11.67 8.26
CA LEU A 74 -8.60 -11.06 7.02
C LEU A 74 -7.09 -10.79 7.13
N LYS A 75 -6.31 -11.42 6.25
CA LYS A 75 -4.88 -11.15 6.11
C LYS A 75 -4.66 -9.93 5.24
N GLU A 76 -4.30 -8.83 5.86
CA GLU A 76 -3.98 -7.59 5.17
C GLU A 76 -2.45 -7.46 5.04
N ASN A 77 -1.97 -7.19 3.82
CA ASN A 77 -0.56 -6.99 3.55
C ASN A 77 -0.31 -5.54 3.14
N TYR A 78 0.55 -4.87 3.89
CA TYR A 78 0.92 -3.48 3.65
C TYR A 78 2.37 -3.40 3.20
N ALA A 79 2.60 -2.85 2.02
CA ALA A 79 3.94 -2.67 1.48
C ALA A 79 4.52 -1.32 1.89
N GLY A 80 5.84 -1.30 2.06
CA GLY A 80 6.64 -0.12 2.31
C GLY A 80 8.07 -0.30 1.81
N LEU A 81 8.92 0.66 2.12
CA LEU A 81 10.33 0.65 1.74
C LEU A 81 11.22 0.63 2.99
N ALA A 82 12.28 -0.15 2.91
CA ALA A 82 13.38 -0.06 3.85
C ALA A 82 14.33 1.04 3.36
N GLU A 83 14.52 2.07 4.18
CA GLU A 83 15.34 3.23 3.85
C GLU A 83 16.45 3.39 4.89
N ALA A 84 17.58 3.95 4.49
CA ALA A 84 18.57 4.37 5.46
C ALA A 84 17.98 5.49 6.33
N ARG A 85 18.26 5.46 7.62
CA ARG A 85 17.76 6.48 8.55
C ARG A 85 18.21 7.88 8.18
N ARG A 86 19.43 8.02 7.64
CA ARG A 86 20.00 9.30 7.18
C ARG A 86 20.59 9.12 5.78
N THR A 87 20.22 10.03 4.90
CA THR A 87 20.86 10.23 3.59
C THR A 87 21.21 11.68 3.49
N SER A 88 22.43 12.01 3.11
CA SER A 88 22.90 13.38 2.97
C SER A 88 23.49 13.61 1.59
N MET A 89 22.98 14.62 0.92
CA MET A 89 23.55 15.15 -0.31
C MET A 89 24.54 16.24 0.06
N LEU A 90 25.82 15.99 -0.15
CA LEU A 90 26.93 16.80 0.30
C LEU A 90 27.44 17.70 -0.83
N GLY A 91 27.66 18.96 -0.50
CA GLY A 91 28.21 19.96 -1.43
C GLY A 91 29.07 20.96 -0.68
N PHE A 92 29.84 21.76 -1.42
CA PHE A 92 30.63 22.84 -0.84
C PHE A 92 29.76 24.04 -0.48
N SER A 93 30.07 24.68 0.66
CA SER A 93 29.43 25.93 1.08
C SER A 93 29.98 27.14 0.35
N SER A 94 31.19 27.03 -0.22
CA SER A 94 31.87 28.07 -1.01
C SER A 94 32.17 27.61 -2.42
N GLY A 95 32.32 28.54 -3.35
CA GLY A 95 32.76 28.25 -4.73
C GLY A 95 34.27 28.09 -4.84
N GLY A 96 34.70 27.27 -5.78
CA GLY A 96 36.10 27.07 -6.08
C GLY A 96 36.37 25.87 -6.97
N ARG A 97 37.60 25.70 -7.41
CA ARG A 97 38.01 24.52 -8.15
C ARG A 97 38.19 23.34 -7.19
N ILE A 98 37.66 22.20 -7.52
CA ILE A 98 37.84 20.95 -6.74
C ILE A 98 39.31 20.50 -6.92
N ALA A 99 40.03 20.47 -5.82
CA ALA A 99 41.45 20.04 -5.81
C ALA A 99 41.56 18.52 -5.75
N SER A 100 40.72 17.87 -4.94
CA SER A 100 40.71 16.41 -4.80
C SER A 100 39.37 15.91 -4.26
N ILE A 101 39.04 14.68 -4.65
CA ILE A 101 37.94 13.89 -4.07
C ILE A 101 38.58 12.59 -3.57
N ALA A 102 38.60 12.40 -2.25
CA ALA A 102 39.31 11.31 -1.58
C ALA A 102 38.56 9.97 -1.56
N VAL A 103 37.34 9.94 -2.08
CA VAL A 103 36.45 8.80 -2.01
C VAL A 103 35.75 8.54 -3.34
N ASP A 104 35.36 7.27 -3.57
CA ASP A 104 34.59 6.90 -4.74
C ASP A 104 33.29 6.15 -4.32
N VAL A 105 32.42 5.90 -5.32
CA VAL A 105 31.17 5.17 -5.11
C VAL A 105 31.47 3.77 -4.55
N GLY A 106 30.78 3.43 -3.45
CA GLY A 106 31.00 2.19 -2.72
C GLY A 106 31.93 2.30 -1.52
N ASP A 107 32.69 3.38 -1.38
CA ASP A 107 33.61 3.58 -0.27
C ASP A 107 32.87 3.79 1.05
N ARG A 108 33.43 3.18 2.10
CA ARG A 108 32.97 3.34 3.49
C ARG A 108 33.75 4.43 4.17
N VAL A 109 33.04 5.36 4.78
CA VAL A 109 33.63 6.51 5.46
C VAL A 109 33.10 6.60 6.90
N LYS A 110 33.92 7.22 7.76
CA LYS A 110 33.53 7.51 9.14
C LYS A 110 33.19 8.99 9.29
N SER A 111 32.38 9.29 10.29
CA SER A 111 32.09 10.67 10.67
C SER A 111 33.36 11.48 10.89
N GLY A 112 33.46 12.65 10.28
CA GLY A 112 34.64 13.52 10.29
C GLY A 112 35.66 13.28 9.20
N ASP A 113 35.58 12.17 8.45
CA ASP A 113 36.49 11.94 7.32
C ASP A 113 36.32 13.01 6.24
N THR A 114 37.44 13.48 5.68
CA THR A 114 37.39 14.45 4.60
C THR A 114 37.13 13.72 3.26
N LEU A 115 36.04 14.07 2.60
CA LEU A 115 35.60 13.43 1.36
C LEU A 115 36.08 14.17 0.12
N ALA A 116 36.07 15.52 0.16
CA ALA A 116 36.50 16.35 -0.94
C ALA A 116 37.09 17.69 -0.44
N LYS A 117 37.95 18.32 -1.24
CA LYS A 117 38.56 19.60 -0.94
C LYS A 117 38.57 20.51 -2.16
N LEU A 118 38.33 21.80 -1.93
CA LEU A 118 38.63 22.85 -2.92
C LEU A 118 40.12 23.23 -2.89
N ASP A 119 40.54 23.92 -3.93
CA ASP A 119 41.88 24.53 -4.00
C ASP A 119 41.95 25.74 -3.06
N THR A 120 42.62 25.57 -1.92
CA THR A 120 42.72 26.54 -0.84
C THR A 120 44.01 27.37 -0.87
N ARG A 121 44.90 27.20 -1.89
CA ARG A 121 46.21 27.86 -1.93
C ARG A 121 46.14 29.39 -1.80
N SER A 122 45.12 30.01 -2.41
CA SER A 122 44.90 31.47 -2.28
C SER A 122 44.47 31.88 -0.88
N LEU A 123 43.55 31.09 -0.25
CA LEU A 123 43.11 31.33 1.14
C LEU A 123 44.22 31.09 2.14
N GLU A 124 45.07 30.09 1.93
CA GLU A 124 46.22 29.78 2.77
C GLU A 124 47.26 30.91 2.72
N ALA A 125 47.53 31.46 1.51
CA ALA A 125 48.41 32.63 1.35
C ALA A 125 47.84 33.88 2.07
N GLN A 126 46.54 34.13 1.97
CA GLN A 126 45.87 35.21 2.68
C GLN A 126 45.91 34.99 4.21
N LEU A 127 45.74 33.78 4.69
CA LEU A 127 45.85 33.44 6.11
C LEU A 127 47.27 33.66 6.62
N ALA A 128 48.29 33.28 5.84
CA ALA A 128 49.68 33.54 6.19
C ALA A 128 49.94 35.05 6.32
N SER A 129 49.46 35.88 5.42
CA SER A 129 49.53 37.35 5.48
C SER A 129 48.81 37.90 6.73
N ALA A 130 47.56 37.43 7.01
CA ALA A 130 46.79 37.84 8.20
C ALA A 130 47.49 37.46 9.51
N ASN A 131 48.12 36.28 9.55
CA ASN A 131 48.91 35.86 10.72
C ASN A 131 50.13 36.76 10.95
N ALA A 132 50.79 37.28 9.87
CA ALA A 132 51.87 38.25 9.97
C ALA A 132 51.37 39.57 10.61
N VAL A 133 50.18 40.06 10.22
CA VAL A 133 49.54 41.25 10.79
C VAL A 133 49.20 40.99 12.30
N VAL A 134 48.75 39.82 12.68
CA VAL A 134 48.56 39.44 14.10
C VAL A 134 49.89 39.56 14.85
N GLN A 135 50.98 39.08 14.27
CA GLN A 135 52.29 39.14 14.94
C GLN A 135 52.81 40.57 15.06
N GLU A 136 52.59 41.40 14.05
CA GLU A 136 52.91 42.84 14.11
C GLU A 136 52.13 43.53 15.25
N ALA A 137 50.81 43.32 15.29
CA ALA A 137 49.94 43.90 16.33
C ALA A 137 50.34 43.42 17.74
N ARG A 138 50.70 42.13 17.90
CA ARG A 138 51.23 41.61 19.16
C ARG A 138 52.51 42.31 19.62
N SER A 139 53.50 42.50 18.71
CA SER A 139 54.74 43.18 19.01
C SER A 139 54.49 44.63 19.41
N ALA A 140 53.53 45.31 18.75
CA ALA A 140 53.15 46.68 19.14
C ALA A 140 52.49 46.73 20.55
N HIS A 141 51.65 45.74 20.87
CA HIS A 141 51.01 45.62 22.20
C HIS A 141 52.09 45.35 23.28
N ASP A 142 53.03 44.45 23.05
CA ASP A 142 54.09 44.11 24.00
C ASP A 142 55.01 45.35 24.28
N LEU A 143 55.29 46.14 23.23
CA LEU A 143 56.00 47.43 23.40
C LEU A 143 55.17 48.41 24.24
N ALA A 144 53.87 48.52 24.01
CA ALA A 144 52.99 49.40 24.75
C ALA A 144 52.92 48.95 26.25
N LEU A 145 52.83 47.65 26.51
CA LEU A 145 52.86 47.09 27.88
C LEU A 145 54.21 47.43 28.57
N SER A 146 55.33 47.27 27.90
CA SER A 146 56.64 47.64 28.42
C SER A 146 56.74 49.13 28.76
N THR A 147 56.06 49.98 27.98
CA THR A 147 55.94 51.41 28.23
C THR A 147 55.10 51.72 29.46
N VAL A 148 53.97 51.07 29.64
CA VAL A 148 53.13 51.18 30.86
C VAL A 148 53.96 50.86 32.09
N GLU A 149 54.64 49.71 32.10
CA GLU A 149 55.45 49.29 33.23
C GLU A 149 56.54 50.32 33.52
N ARG A 150 57.21 50.83 32.58
CA ARG A 150 58.23 51.90 32.74
C ARG A 150 57.60 53.17 33.31
N GLN A 151 56.44 53.61 32.82
CA GLN A 151 55.74 54.81 33.36
C GLN A 151 55.28 54.61 34.78
N ARG A 152 54.82 53.43 35.14
CA ARG A 152 54.44 53.08 36.51
C ARG A 152 55.63 53.16 37.47
N GLN A 153 56.80 52.63 37.07
CA GLN A 153 58.03 52.71 37.86
C GLN A 153 58.54 54.16 38.07
N LEU A 154 58.54 54.98 36.99
CA LEU A 154 58.92 56.40 37.05
C LEU A 154 57.95 57.20 37.95
N LYS A 155 56.65 56.85 37.93
CA LYS A 155 55.69 57.48 38.84
C LYS A 155 55.96 57.15 40.27
N LEU A 156 56.30 55.91 40.63
CA LEU A 156 56.71 55.53 42.00
C LEU A 156 57.93 56.32 42.47
N GLN A 157 58.80 56.75 41.58
CA GLN A 157 59.96 57.61 41.83
C GLN A 157 59.62 59.11 41.85
N GLY A 158 58.37 59.49 41.53
CA GLY A 158 57.94 60.89 41.48
C GLY A 158 58.29 61.65 40.21
N HIS A 159 58.77 60.99 39.16
CA HIS A 159 59.24 61.60 37.94
C HIS A 159 58.17 61.88 36.87
N VAL A 160 57.00 61.30 36.99
CA VAL A 160 55.87 61.46 36.00
C VAL A 160 54.55 61.61 36.75
N SER A 161 53.57 62.27 36.07
CA SER A 161 52.21 62.44 36.61
C SER A 161 51.38 61.18 36.39
N GLN A 162 50.23 61.07 37.07
CA GLN A 162 49.23 60.01 36.86
C GLN A 162 48.75 60.00 35.43
N GLN A 163 48.54 61.16 34.81
CA GLN A 163 48.10 61.29 33.45
C GLN A 163 49.00 60.52 32.45
N HIS A 164 50.33 60.56 32.60
CA HIS A 164 51.26 59.82 31.72
C HIS A 164 51.09 58.29 31.85
N VAL A 165 50.75 57.79 33.03
CA VAL A 165 50.43 56.37 33.25
C VAL A 165 49.13 56.03 32.55
N ASP A 166 48.07 56.85 32.74
CA ASP A 166 46.76 56.63 32.13
C ASP A 166 46.82 56.69 30.59
N GLU A 167 47.61 57.60 30.04
CA GLU A 167 47.84 57.67 28.56
C GLU A 167 48.57 56.43 28.06
N ALA A 168 49.57 55.89 28.79
CA ALA A 168 50.27 54.68 28.37
C ALA A 168 49.35 53.46 28.46
N GLU A 169 48.50 53.36 29.52
CA GLU A 169 47.49 52.31 29.66
C GLU A 169 46.44 52.37 28.52
N ALA A 170 45.94 53.55 28.18
CA ALA A 170 45.04 53.75 27.05
C ALA A 170 45.66 53.29 25.71
N GLN A 171 46.97 53.59 25.50
CA GLN A 171 47.72 53.09 24.32
C GLN A 171 47.85 51.57 24.31
N ALA A 172 48.15 50.95 25.46
CA ALA A 172 48.24 49.49 25.57
C ALA A 172 46.90 48.83 25.28
N ASN A 173 45.79 49.37 25.83
CA ASN A 173 44.44 48.89 25.53
C ASN A 173 44.06 49.06 24.08
N THR A 174 44.47 50.16 23.42
CA THR A 174 44.27 50.36 21.98
C THR A 174 45.06 49.35 21.16
N ALA A 175 46.31 49.06 21.54
CA ALA A 175 47.14 48.06 20.88
C ALA A 175 46.56 46.65 21.07
N LEU A 176 46.01 46.30 22.25
CA LEU A 176 45.31 45.06 22.50
C LEU A 176 44.09 44.91 21.58
N ALA A 177 43.27 45.95 21.46
CA ALA A 177 42.14 45.95 20.56
C ALA A 177 42.52 45.67 19.10
N ARG A 178 43.71 46.18 18.66
CA ARG A 178 44.25 45.86 17.34
C ARG A 178 44.65 44.38 17.16
N VAL A 179 45.22 43.79 18.24
CA VAL A 179 45.51 42.33 18.24
C VAL A 179 44.24 41.51 18.04
N GLU A 180 43.19 41.85 18.79
CA GLU A 180 41.93 41.13 18.68
C GLU A 180 41.27 41.30 17.31
N ALA A 181 41.31 42.50 16.72
CA ALA A 181 40.81 42.74 15.37
C ALA A 181 41.61 41.95 14.28
N ALA A 182 42.95 41.90 14.41
CA ALA A 182 43.80 41.12 13.49
C ALA A 182 43.56 39.61 13.66
N LYS A 183 43.37 39.10 14.88
CA LYS A 183 42.98 37.68 15.12
C LYS A 183 41.65 37.36 14.48
N ALA A 184 40.62 38.18 14.67
CA ALA A 184 39.30 37.97 14.09
C ALA A 184 39.38 37.87 12.55
N GLN A 185 40.22 38.67 11.89
CA GLN A 185 40.46 38.59 10.46
C GLN A 185 41.13 37.26 10.06
N ALA A 186 42.16 36.82 10.79
CA ALA A 186 42.79 35.52 10.55
C ALA A 186 41.83 34.34 10.78
N ASP A 187 41.00 34.42 11.81
CA ASP A 187 39.99 33.38 12.13
C ASP A 187 38.91 33.29 11.07
N THR A 188 38.49 34.42 10.47
CA THR A 188 37.60 34.42 9.31
C THR A 188 38.17 33.60 8.13
N LEU A 189 39.45 33.74 7.84
CA LEU A 189 40.12 32.98 6.79
C LEU A 189 40.26 31.49 7.13
N ARG A 190 40.48 31.15 8.41
CA ARG A 190 40.49 29.76 8.87
C ARG A 190 39.11 29.08 8.63
N VAL A 191 38.04 29.79 9.01
CA VAL A 191 36.65 29.29 8.77
C VAL A 191 36.42 29.09 7.27
N GLN A 192 36.89 30.02 6.39
CA GLN A 192 36.73 29.84 4.94
C GLN A 192 37.50 28.63 4.41
N ILE A 193 38.72 28.35 4.92
CA ILE A 193 39.48 27.14 4.60
C ILE A 193 38.75 25.87 5.09
N ASP A 194 38.15 25.91 6.27
CA ASP A 194 37.38 24.78 6.81
C ASP A 194 36.12 24.52 5.98
N LEU A 195 35.42 25.56 5.52
CA LEU A 195 34.25 25.44 4.63
C LEU A 195 34.61 25.00 3.20
N ALA A 196 35.91 25.07 2.83
CA ALA A 196 36.41 24.57 1.55
C ALA A 196 36.61 23.05 1.52
N ARG A 197 36.19 22.32 2.53
CA ARG A 197 36.22 20.86 2.58
C ARG A 197 34.83 20.29 2.86
N ILE A 198 34.53 19.13 2.28
CA ILE A 198 33.36 18.33 2.60
C ILE A 198 33.82 17.23 3.56
N THR A 199 33.17 17.12 4.70
CA THR A 199 33.41 16.04 5.68
C THR A 199 32.16 15.19 5.84
N ALA A 200 32.34 13.91 6.17
CA ALA A 200 31.24 13.00 6.43
C ALA A 200 30.53 13.38 7.75
N PRO A 201 29.22 13.67 7.75
CA PRO A 201 28.48 14.01 8.95
C PRO A 201 28.17 12.79 9.84
N PHE A 202 28.25 11.58 9.29
CA PHE A 202 28.01 10.30 9.96
C PHE A 202 28.73 9.16 9.24
N ASP A 203 28.83 8.01 9.88
CA ASP A 203 29.39 6.79 9.30
C ASP A 203 28.45 6.27 8.19
N GLY A 204 29.01 6.00 6.99
CA GLY A 204 28.17 5.63 5.86
C GLY A 204 28.94 5.10 4.67
N VAL A 205 28.21 4.97 3.57
CA VAL A 205 28.70 4.56 2.26
C VAL A 205 28.40 5.65 1.25
N VAL A 206 29.37 5.99 0.41
CA VAL A 206 29.16 6.91 -0.72
C VAL A 206 28.38 6.16 -1.79
N THR A 207 27.20 6.65 -2.15
CA THR A 207 26.32 6.01 -3.14
C THR A 207 26.39 6.67 -4.51
N GLN A 208 26.70 7.97 -4.54
CA GLN A 208 26.83 8.72 -5.80
C GLN A 208 27.95 9.76 -5.72
N ARG A 209 28.62 9.95 -6.85
CA ARG A 209 29.57 11.04 -7.11
C ARG A 209 29.12 11.79 -8.35
N MET A 210 28.78 13.07 -8.18
CA MET A 210 28.16 13.91 -9.22
C MET A 210 29.11 14.79 -9.98
N VAL A 211 30.33 14.96 -9.44
CA VAL A 211 31.37 15.83 -10.04
C VAL A 211 32.74 15.19 -9.90
N ASP A 212 33.69 15.66 -10.74
CA ASP A 212 35.05 15.16 -10.77
C ASP A 212 36.05 16.22 -10.30
N GLU A 213 37.29 15.76 -10.02
CA GLU A 213 38.42 16.63 -9.70
C GLU A 213 38.70 17.58 -10.84
N GLY A 214 39.11 18.80 -10.50
CA GLY A 214 39.35 19.87 -11.47
C GLY A 214 38.11 20.66 -11.90
N ALA A 215 36.90 20.17 -11.65
CA ALA A 215 35.66 20.90 -11.90
C ALA A 215 35.56 22.15 -11.01
N ILE A 216 34.79 23.14 -11.45
CA ILE A 216 34.48 24.33 -10.66
C ILE A 216 33.14 24.08 -9.92
N ALA A 217 33.22 24.04 -8.59
CA ALA A 217 32.04 23.96 -7.75
C ALA A 217 31.47 25.34 -7.46
N SER A 218 30.15 25.46 -7.51
CA SER A 218 29.40 26.61 -7.00
C SER A 218 28.82 26.29 -5.63
N PRO A 219 28.55 27.29 -4.78
CA PRO A 219 27.86 27.05 -3.51
C PRO A 219 26.54 26.29 -3.70
N GLY A 220 26.35 25.21 -2.97
CA GLY A 220 25.14 24.37 -3.06
C GLY A 220 25.14 23.34 -4.20
N LEU A 221 26.19 23.28 -5.05
CA LEU A 221 26.34 22.20 -6.03
C LEU A 221 26.56 20.87 -5.29
N LEU A 222 25.73 19.88 -5.61
CA LEU A 222 25.84 18.53 -5.05
C LEU A 222 27.09 17.84 -5.61
N VAL A 223 27.90 17.29 -4.74
CA VAL A 223 29.16 16.62 -5.05
C VAL A 223 29.09 15.13 -4.81
N LEU A 224 28.59 14.74 -3.65
CA LEU A 224 28.53 13.36 -3.18
C LEU A 224 27.18 13.09 -2.50
N GLU A 225 26.71 11.86 -2.60
CA GLU A 225 25.63 11.33 -1.76
C GLU A 225 26.21 10.34 -0.76
N LEU A 226 25.89 10.55 0.52
CA LEU A 226 26.29 9.68 1.63
C LEU A 226 25.06 9.08 2.28
N VAL A 227 25.01 7.75 2.36
CA VAL A 227 23.94 6.97 2.98
C VAL A 227 24.46 6.32 4.26
N GLU A 228 23.74 6.51 5.38
CA GLU A 228 24.13 5.95 6.66
C GLU A 228 24.13 4.42 6.63
N LYS A 229 25.13 3.81 7.22
CA LYS A 229 25.22 2.38 7.38
C LYS A 229 24.89 1.98 8.82
N GLY A 230 24.21 0.81 8.96
CA GLY A 230 23.94 0.23 10.27
C GLY A 230 22.62 0.67 10.90
N HIS A 231 21.87 1.55 10.25
CA HIS A 231 20.53 1.95 10.70
C HIS A 231 19.58 2.00 9.52
N LEU A 232 18.72 1.01 9.40
CA LEU A 232 17.63 1.00 8.42
C LEU A 232 16.28 1.18 9.13
N GLU A 233 15.41 1.91 8.51
CA GLU A 233 14.01 2.04 8.93
C GLU A 233 13.07 1.60 7.80
N ALA A 234 11.98 0.94 8.15
CA ALA A 234 10.93 0.61 7.22
C ALA A 234 9.80 1.63 7.35
N ARG A 235 9.42 2.26 6.24
CA ARG A 235 8.28 3.19 6.15
C ARG A 235 7.13 2.53 5.42
N LEU A 236 6.03 2.36 6.12
CA LEU A 236 4.82 1.74 5.58
C LEU A 236 3.66 2.73 5.62
N GLY A 237 2.94 2.88 4.52
CA GLY A 237 1.70 3.64 4.45
C GLY A 237 0.52 2.75 4.83
N LEU A 238 -0.18 3.08 5.91
CA LEU A 238 -1.29 2.29 6.44
C LEU A 238 -2.58 3.11 6.47
N PRO A 239 -3.76 2.50 6.25
CA PRO A 239 -5.02 3.14 6.58
C PRO A 239 -5.05 3.58 8.04
N ALA A 240 -5.67 4.73 8.35
CA ALA A 240 -5.69 5.26 9.71
C ALA A 240 -6.29 4.29 10.74
N ALA A 241 -7.30 3.52 10.33
CA ALA A 241 -7.91 2.50 11.20
C ALA A 241 -6.95 1.37 11.55
N THR A 242 -6.14 0.91 10.58
CA THR A 242 -5.13 -0.12 10.80
C THR A 242 -3.94 0.42 11.60
N ALA A 243 -3.51 1.64 11.30
CA ALA A 243 -2.43 2.30 12.02
C ALA A 243 -2.73 2.49 13.53
N ALA A 244 -4.01 2.69 13.88
CA ALA A 244 -4.46 2.81 15.27
C ALA A 244 -4.39 1.48 16.07
N LEU A 245 -4.25 0.34 15.39
CA LEU A 245 -4.09 -0.98 16.02
C LEU A 245 -2.62 -1.29 16.36
N LEU A 246 -1.68 -0.49 15.82
CA LEU A 246 -0.27 -0.69 16.05
C LEU A 246 0.18 -0.06 17.36
N GLU A 247 1.00 -0.77 18.10
CA GLU A 247 1.54 -0.35 19.39
C GLU A 247 3.00 0.11 19.24
N PRO A 248 3.32 1.40 19.46
CA PRO A 248 4.69 1.87 19.46
C PRO A 248 5.55 1.10 20.48
N GLY A 249 6.77 0.76 20.10
CA GLY A 249 7.70 -0.04 20.89
C GLY A 249 7.57 -1.56 20.75
N LYS A 250 6.49 -2.05 20.13
CA LYS A 250 6.28 -3.48 19.88
C LYS A 250 7.08 -3.96 18.66
N GLU A 251 7.50 -5.21 18.69
CA GLU A 251 8.15 -5.90 17.58
C GLU A 251 7.12 -6.47 16.62
N TYR A 252 7.41 -6.30 15.33
CA TYR A 252 6.64 -6.83 14.22
C TYR A 252 7.56 -7.55 13.25
N THR A 253 7.05 -8.58 12.62
CA THR A 253 7.76 -9.27 11.55
C THR A 253 7.37 -8.66 10.21
N LEU A 254 8.35 -8.06 9.54
CA LEU A 254 8.22 -7.62 8.16
C LEU A 254 8.74 -8.71 7.23
N VAL A 255 8.16 -8.85 6.07
CA VAL A 255 8.61 -9.79 5.03
C VAL A 255 9.28 -9.00 3.92
N ALA A 256 10.58 -9.19 3.76
CA ALA A 256 11.37 -8.70 2.63
C ALA A 256 11.57 -9.82 1.60
N ASP A 257 12.10 -9.48 0.43
CA ASP A 257 12.41 -10.49 -0.61
C ASP A 257 13.50 -11.49 -0.15
N THR A 258 14.35 -11.08 0.81
CA THR A 258 15.37 -11.92 1.44
C THR A 258 14.84 -12.81 2.57
N GLY A 259 13.58 -12.62 2.98
CA GLY A 259 12.95 -13.38 4.06
C GLY A 259 12.36 -12.49 5.16
N PRO A 260 11.95 -13.08 6.29
CA PRO A 260 11.39 -12.35 7.41
C PRO A 260 12.46 -11.52 8.13
N VAL A 261 12.09 -10.29 8.49
CA VAL A 261 12.94 -9.33 9.19
C VAL A 261 12.21 -8.80 10.41
N THR A 262 12.85 -8.85 11.58
CA THR A 262 12.30 -8.27 12.80
C THR A 262 12.50 -6.76 12.78
N ALA A 263 11.43 -6.03 13.07
CA ALA A 263 11.44 -4.58 13.15
C ALA A 263 10.58 -4.10 14.31
N ARG A 264 11.03 -3.06 15.00
CA ARG A 264 10.33 -2.46 16.13
C ARG A 264 9.61 -1.19 15.69
N LEU A 265 8.30 -1.12 15.93
CA LEU A 265 7.55 0.11 15.63
C LEU A 265 8.05 1.27 16.48
N ARG A 266 8.66 2.27 15.83
CA ARG A 266 9.11 3.48 16.49
C ARG A 266 7.96 4.45 16.72
N THR A 267 7.21 4.72 15.67
CA THR A 267 6.13 5.70 15.69
C THR A 267 5.15 5.54 14.54
N VAL A 268 3.96 6.05 14.76
CA VAL A 268 2.96 6.32 13.73
C VAL A 268 2.82 7.84 13.65
N THR A 269 2.98 8.42 12.46
CA THR A 269 3.09 9.89 12.30
C THR A 269 1.83 10.66 12.68
N GLY A 270 0.67 10.01 12.73
CA GLY A 270 -0.61 10.65 13.05
C GLY A 270 -1.12 11.66 12.01
N VAL A 271 -0.38 11.83 10.90
CA VAL A 271 -0.74 12.72 9.79
C VAL A 271 -1.09 11.87 8.57
N ILE A 272 -2.24 12.16 7.98
CA ILE A 272 -2.69 11.48 6.76
C ILE A 272 -2.03 12.15 5.55
N ASP A 273 -1.30 11.38 4.75
CA ASP A 273 -0.84 11.82 3.44
C ASP A 273 -2.06 12.04 2.52
N ALA A 274 -2.21 13.26 2.01
CA ALA A 274 -3.36 13.66 1.22
C ALA A 274 -3.47 12.91 -0.12
N ASN A 275 -2.34 12.47 -0.70
CA ASN A 275 -2.30 11.78 -1.99
C ASN A 275 -2.62 10.29 -1.84
N GLN A 276 -2.06 9.66 -0.83
CA GLN A 276 -2.18 8.22 -0.59
C GLN A 276 -3.29 7.86 0.38
N ARG A 277 -3.80 8.84 1.16
CA ARG A 277 -4.78 8.66 2.24
C ARG A 277 -4.31 7.66 3.31
N THR A 278 -3.01 7.58 3.51
CA THR A 278 -2.37 6.69 4.48
C THR A 278 -1.68 7.47 5.58
N VAL A 279 -1.51 6.83 6.73
CA VAL A 279 -0.67 7.29 7.82
C VAL A 279 0.64 6.52 7.76
N SER A 280 1.76 7.21 7.91
CA SER A 280 3.07 6.57 7.87
C SER A 280 3.41 5.93 9.21
N ALA A 281 3.66 4.63 9.19
CA ALA A 281 4.25 3.88 10.30
C ALA A 281 5.74 3.67 10.02
N VAL A 282 6.58 3.99 11.01
CA VAL A 282 8.04 3.90 10.90
C VAL A 282 8.55 2.85 11.87
N PHE A 283 9.24 1.87 11.34
CA PHE A 283 9.81 0.75 12.07
C PHE A 283 11.34 0.79 12.01
N ASP A 284 12.00 0.58 13.14
CA ASP A 284 13.45 0.36 13.21
C ASP A 284 13.74 -1.10 12.91
N ILE A 285 14.59 -1.38 11.92
CA ILE A 285 15.00 -2.74 11.56
C ILE A 285 16.13 -3.17 12.47
N GLU A 286 15.95 -4.28 13.18
CA GLU A 286 16.94 -4.75 14.18
C GLU A 286 18.22 -5.29 13.55
N ASN A 287 18.13 -5.96 12.40
CA ASN A 287 19.28 -6.43 11.65
C ASN A 287 19.39 -5.74 10.29
N PRO A 288 19.98 -4.55 10.22
CA PRO A 288 20.05 -3.76 9.00
C PRO A 288 20.94 -4.40 7.90
N ASP A 289 21.83 -5.31 8.24
CA ASP A 289 22.67 -6.01 7.24
C ASP A 289 21.89 -7.15 6.52
N ALA A 290 20.69 -7.52 6.99
CA ALA A 290 19.87 -8.57 6.37
C ALA A 290 19.17 -8.13 5.07
N ILE A 291 18.99 -6.83 4.88
CA ILE A 291 18.32 -6.25 3.71
C ILE A 291 19.06 -5.01 3.22
N ALA A 292 18.94 -4.71 1.93
CA ALA A 292 19.48 -3.48 1.37
C ALA A 292 18.53 -2.29 1.57
N ALA A 293 19.08 -1.08 1.72
CA ALA A 293 18.28 0.13 1.58
C ALA A 293 17.63 0.18 0.18
N GLY A 294 16.36 0.59 0.12
CA GLY A 294 15.53 0.54 -1.10
C GLY A 294 14.73 -0.75 -1.27
N SER A 295 14.94 -1.76 -0.42
CA SER A 295 14.16 -3.00 -0.49
C SER A 295 12.69 -2.78 -0.11
N VAL A 296 11.80 -3.50 -0.81
CA VAL A 296 10.38 -3.54 -0.44
C VAL A 296 10.20 -4.47 0.75
N VAL A 297 9.48 -3.99 1.75
CA VAL A 297 9.08 -4.76 2.93
C VAL A 297 7.57 -4.80 3.05
N ARG A 298 7.02 -5.88 3.59
CA ARG A 298 5.58 -6.06 3.77
C ARG A 298 5.27 -6.39 5.22
N LEU A 299 4.32 -5.69 5.78
CA LEU A 299 3.73 -6.01 7.09
C LEU A 299 2.46 -6.81 6.85
N ALA A 300 2.43 -8.04 7.37
CA ALA A 300 1.22 -8.85 7.39
C ALA A 300 0.52 -8.65 8.73
N LEU A 301 -0.75 -8.28 8.68
CA LEU A 301 -1.61 -8.12 9.87
C LEU A 301 -2.85 -9.00 9.69
N ASP A 302 -3.13 -9.80 10.70
CA ASP A 302 -4.38 -10.54 10.78
C ASP A 302 -5.41 -9.66 11.50
N ARG A 303 -6.48 -9.31 10.78
CA ARG A 303 -7.59 -8.54 11.32
C ARG A 303 -8.84 -9.40 11.41
N SER A 304 -9.29 -9.68 12.61
CA SER A 304 -10.55 -10.39 12.82
C SER A 304 -11.72 -9.45 12.58
N ILE A 305 -12.60 -9.83 11.66
CA ILE A 305 -13.83 -9.11 11.34
C ILE A 305 -14.98 -9.84 12.00
N GLY A 306 -15.60 -9.19 12.98
CA GLY A 306 -16.75 -9.71 13.73
C GLY A 306 -18.02 -9.61 12.89
N GLU A 307 -18.25 -10.57 12.03
CA GLU A 307 -19.51 -10.75 11.31
C GLU A 307 -19.95 -12.22 11.45
N GLU A 308 -21.21 -12.43 11.80
CA GLU A 308 -21.77 -13.77 11.88
C GLU A 308 -21.96 -14.36 10.48
N GLY A 309 -21.50 -15.60 10.29
CA GLY A 309 -21.59 -16.29 9.01
C GLY A 309 -21.11 -17.73 9.10
N PHE A 310 -20.83 -18.31 7.95
CA PHE A 310 -20.45 -19.72 7.82
C PHE A 310 -19.29 -19.88 6.85
N TRP A 311 -18.33 -20.71 7.19
CA TRP A 311 -17.30 -21.15 6.25
C TRP A 311 -17.82 -22.32 5.42
N VAL A 312 -17.87 -22.13 4.09
CA VAL A 312 -18.23 -23.19 3.15
C VAL A 312 -17.11 -23.39 2.13
N PRO A 313 -16.87 -24.61 1.65
CA PRO A 313 -15.96 -24.82 0.52
C PRO A 313 -16.46 -24.09 -0.72
N VAL A 314 -15.53 -23.51 -1.50
CA VAL A 314 -15.88 -22.81 -2.76
C VAL A 314 -16.73 -23.69 -3.69
N LYS A 315 -16.44 -25.00 -3.73
CA LYS A 315 -17.19 -25.98 -4.51
C LYS A 315 -18.65 -26.17 -4.07
N ALA A 316 -19.05 -25.71 -2.88
CA ALA A 316 -20.44 -25.75 -2.40
C ALA A 316 -21.27 -24.57 -2.93
N LEU A 317 -20.64 -23.60 -3.60
CA LEU A 317 -21.31 -22.44 -4.15
C LEU A 317 -21.79 -22.73 -5.58
N SER A 318 -23.06 -22.46 -5.83
CA SER A 318 -23.67 -22.47 -7.16
C SER A 318 -24.03 -21.04 -7.56
N SER A 319 -23.83 -20.71 -8.83
CA SER A 319 -24.22 -19.41 -9.36
C SER A 319 -25.75 -19.29 -9.40
N ALA A 320 -26.26 -18.19 -8.83
CA ALA A 320 -27.66 -17.84 -8.89
C ALA A 320 -27.93 -16.70 -9.87
N SER A 321 -29.21 -16.39 -10.10
CA SER A 321 -29.59 -15.25 -10.93
C SER A 321 -29.14 -13.92 -10.27
N ARG A 322 -28.85 -12.92 -11.12
CA ARG A 322 -28.44 -11.55 -10.70
C ARG A 322 -27.12 -11.44 -9.95
N GLY A 323 -26.16 -12.38 -10.18
CA GLY A 323 -24.83 -12.32 -9.56
C GLY A 323 -24.80 -12.74 -8.08
N LEU A 324 -25.86 -13.30 -7.55
CA LEU A 324 -25.88 -13.90 -6.23
C LEU A 324 -25.33 -15.32 -6.25
N TRP A 325 -24.89 -15.78 -5.09
CA TRP A 325 -24.48 -17.16 -4.89
C TRP A 325 -25.56 -17.93 -4.15
N THR A 326 -25.58 -19.24 -4.30
CA THR A 326 -26.53 -20.14 -3.64
C THR A 326 -25.77 -21.33 -3.10
N VAL A 327 -26.08 -21.71 -1.87
CA VAL A 327 -25.74 -23.02 -1.31
C VAL A 327 -26.97 -23.89 -1.32
N TYR A 328 -26.80 -25.19 -1.51
CA TYR A 328 -27.91 -26.16 -1.38
C TYR A 328 -27.84 -26.83 -0.01
N VAL A 329 -28.92 -26.82 0.70
CA VAL A 329 -29.08 -27.49 2.00
C VAL A 329 -29.95 -28.73 1.82
N ALA A 330 -29.51 -29.86 2.36
CA ALA A 330 -30.34 -31.04 2.44
C ALA A 330 -31.29 -30.88 3.64
N GLU A 331 -32.56 -30.61 3.37
CA GLU A 331 -33.62 -30.49 4.41
C GLU A 331 -34.39 -31.79 4.59
N PRO A 332 -34.66 -32.21 5.83
CA PRO A 332 -35.48 -33.41 6.09
C PRO A 332 -36.91 -33.15 5.70
N THR A 333 -37.53 -34.12 5.06
CA THR A 333 -38.97 -34.17 4.74
C THR A 333 -39.55 -35.47 5.29
N GLY A 334 -40.87 -35.60 5.35
CA GLY A 334 -41.50 -36.85 5.85
C GLY A 334 -41.12 -38.10 5.06
N GLU A 335 -40.59 -37.98 3.85
CA GLU A 335 -40.21 -39.07 2.94
C GLU A 335 -38.70 -39.14 2.63
N GLY A 336 -37.88 -38.45 3.40
CA GLY A 336 -36.41 -38.40 3.16
C GLY A 336 -35.84 -37.00 3.19
N TRP A 337 -34.85 -36.68 2.29
CA TRP A 337 -34.18 -35.38 2.22
C TRP A 337 -34.39 -34.73 0.88
N ARG A 338 -34.48 -33.41 0.85
CA ARG A 338 -34.57 -32.62 -0.39
C ARG A 338 -33.50 -31.53 -0.44
N ALA A 339 -33.00 -31.26 -1.63
CA ALA A 339 -32.07 -30.17 -1.89
C ALA A 339 -32.80 -28.82 -1.99
N VAL A 340 -32.62 -27.96 -1.02
CA VAL A 340 -33.26 -26.63 -0.94
C VAL A 340 -32.19 -25.56 -1.19
N PRO A 341 -32.36 -24.68 -2.21
CA PRO A 341 -31.44 -23.59 -2.47
C PRO A 341 -31.60 -22.48 -1.41
N ARG A 342 -30.49 -22.02 -0.85
CA ARG A 342 -30.41 -20.89 0.08
C ARG A 342 -29.52 -19.82 -0.55
N PRO A 343 -30.03 -18.61 -0.88
CA PRO A 343 -29.23 -17.53 -1.39
C PRO A 343 -28.27 -17.03 -0.32
N VAL A 344 -27.01 -16.87 -0.69
CA VAL A 344 -25.96 -16.39 0.21
C VAL A 344 -25.15 -15.27 -0.44
N GLU A 345 -24.66 -14.38 0.40
CA GLU A 345 -23.68 -13.37 0.04
C GLU A 345 -22.29 -13.88 0.41
N THR A 346 -21.34 -13.80 -0.52
CA THR A 346 -19.95 -14.13 -0.26
C THR A 346 -19.27 -12.89 0.32
N VAL A 347 -18.80 -12.98 1.56
CA VAL A 347 -18.15 -11.87 2.27
C VAL A 347 -16.64 -11.91 2.07
N HIS A 348 -16.04 -13.09 2.21
CA HIS A 348 -14.60 -13.29 2.10
C HIS A 348 -14.28 -14.68 1.56
N SER A 349 -13.19 -14.80 0.78
CA SER A 349 -12.67 -16.10 0.31
C SER A 349 -11.23 -16.27 0.72
N ASP A 350 -10.91 -17.41 1.31
CA ASP A 350 -9.57 -17.82 1.71
C ASP A 350 -9.23 -19.16 1.03
N GLY A 351 -8.65 -19.07 -0.18
CA GLY A 351 -8.28 -20.24 -0.99
C GLY A 351 -9.48 -21.14 -1.29
N ASP A 352 -9.56 -22.28 -0.61
CA ASP A 352 -10.56 -23.33 -0.86
C ASP A 352 -11.90 -23.09 -0.15
N ARG A 353 -11.98 -22.06 0.72
CA ARG A 353 -13.15 -21.76 1.52
C ARG A 353 -13.64 -20.34 1.29
N THR A 354 -14.93 -20.17 1.42
CA THR A 354 -15.58 -18.86 1.34
C THR A 354 -16.43 -18.63 2.59
N TYR A 355 -16.29 -17.46 3.18
CA TYR A 355 -17.15 -17.01 4.25
C TYR A 355 -18.44 -16.43 3.65
N VAL A 356 -19.57 -17.01 4.02
CA VAL A 356 -20.87 -16.65 3.48
C VAL A 356 -21.82 -16.19 4.57
N ARG A 357 -22.69 -15.26 4.19
CA ARG A 357 -23.78 -14.76 5.02
C ARG A 357 -25.11 -15.02 4.29
N GLY A 358 -26.12 -15.50 5.01
CA GLY A 358 -27.42 -15.79 4.40
C GLY A 358 -28.32 -16.60 5.34
N PRO A 359 -29.48 -17.04 4.85
CA PRO A 359 -30.47 -17.78 5.62
C PRO A 359 -30.04 -19.26 5.81
N VAL A 360 -28.83 -19.52 6.26
CA VAL A 360 -28.27 -20.80 6.67
C VAL A 360 -28.31 -20.85 8.19
N GLN A 361 -28.66 -21.97 8.77
CA GLN A 361 -28.74 -22.18 10.22
C GLN A 361 -27.62 -23.11 10.70
N ALA A 362 -27.25 -22.96 11.96
CA ALA A 362 -26.33 -23.90 12.60
C ALA A 362 -26.87 -25.33 12.52
N GLY A 363 -26.02 -26.26 12.04
CA GLY A 363 -26.39 -27.65 11.86
C GLY A 363 -27.07 -27.98 10.53
N ASP A 364 -27.32 -27.01 9.64
CA ASP A 364 -27.77 -27.27 8.27
C ASP A 364 -26.76 -28.16 7.54
N ARG A 365 -27.26 -29.11 6.74
CA ARG A 365 -26.44 -30.00 5.92
C ARG A 365 -26.20 -29.38 4.55
N ILE A 366 -25.09 -28.68 4.40
CA ILE A 366 -24.71 -28.01 3.14
C ILE A 366 -24.15 -29.04 2.17
N ILE A 367 -24.71 -29.11 0.96
CA ILE A 367 -24.24 -30.00 -0.10
C ILE A 367 -22.97 -29.45 -0.71
N VAL A 368 -21.91 -30.24 -0.72
CA VAL A 368 -20.58 -29.84 -1.21
C VAL A 368 -20.15 -30.56 -2.49
N ASP A 369 -20.85 -31.62 -2.89
CA ASP A 369 -20.56 -32.35 -4.10
C ASP A 369 -21.84 -32.76 -4.83
N GLY A 370 -21.75 -32.93 -6.18
CA GLY A 370 -22.88 -33.30 -7.02
C GLY A 370 -23.78 -32.15 -7.45
N LEU A 371 -23.40 -30.89 -7.17
CA LEU A 371 -24.22 -29.69 -7.43
C LEU A 371 -24.66 -29.57 -8.90
N GLN A 372 -23.84 -30.02 -9.86
CA GLN A 372 -24.16 -29.99 -11.30
C GLN A 372 -25.31 -30.91 -11.70
N ARG A 373 -25.73 -31.82 -10.81
CA ARG A 373 -26.82 -32.76 -11.04
C ARG A 373 -28.06 -32.47 -10.17
N ILE A 374 -27.99 -31.44 -9.35
CA ILE A 374 -29.05 -31.08 -8.41
C ILE A 374 -29.95 -30.00 -8.99
N THR A 375 -31.25 -30.19 -8.84
CA THR A 375 -32.24 -29.16 -9.10
C THR A 375 -32.99 -28.84 -7.81
N PRO A 376 -33.53 -27.62 -7.66
CA PRO A 376 -34.33 -27.25 -6.49
C PRO A 376 -35.47 -28.24 -6.21
N GLY A 377 -35.57 -28.74 -4.97
CA GLY A 377 -36.58 -29.68 -4.53
C GLY A 377 -36.30 -31.14 -4.87
N MET A 378 -35.19 -31.49 -5.50
CA MET A 378 -34.81 -32.86 -5.85
C MET A 378 -34.58 -33.71 -4.60
N PRO A 379 -35.05 -34.98 -4.57
CA PRO A 379 -34.78 -35.90 -3.48
C PRO A 379 -33.28 -36.28 -3.46
N VAL A 380 -32.66 -36.22 -2.29
CA VAL A 380 -31.24 -36.52 -2.08
C VAL A 380 -31.01 -37.42 -0.88
N THR A 381 -29.91 -38.15 -0.86
CA THR A 381 -29.44 -38.91 0.29
C THR A 381 -28.14 -38.31 0.78
N PRO A 382 -28.15 -37.57 1.91
CA PRO A 382 -26.95 -36.93 2.42
C PRO A 382 -25.99 -37.97 3.01
N ARG A 383 -24.73 -37.86 2.62
CA ARG A 383 -23.61 -38.61 3.20
C ARG A 383 -22.64 -37.58 3.80
N GLU A 384 -22.35 -37.67 5.07
CA GLU A 384 -21.39 -36.80 5.70
C GLU A 384 -20.01 -36.98 5.07
N SER A 385 -19.43 -35.86 4.61
CA SER A 385 -18.08 -35.80 4.06
C SER A 385 -17.10 -35.59 5.19
N THR A 386 -16.07 -36.42 5.25
CA THR A 386 -14.97 -36.21 6.18
C THR A 386 -14.08 -35.09 5.65
N ARG A 387 -13.42 -34.34 6.54
CA ARG A 387 -12.53 -33.20 6.20
C ARG A 387 -11.47 -33.53 5.15
N ALA A 388 -11.06 -34.79 5.04
CA ALA A 388 -10.13 -35.30 4.02
C ALA A 388 -10.71 -35.30 2.59
N ASP A 389 -12.03 -35.40 2.43
CA ASP A 389 -12.69 -35.43 1.12
C ASP A 389 -12.89 -34.01 0.54
N LEU A 390 -12.57 -32.97 1.33
CA LEU A 390 -12.79 -31.56 0.95
C LEU A 390 -11.58 -30.95 0.27
N THR A 391 -10.37 -31.45 0.56
CA THR A 391 -9.12 -31.11 -0.13
C THR A 391 -8.93 -32.12 -1.24
N GLY A 392 -9.55 -31.89 -2.39
CA GLY A 392 -9.33 -32.69 -3.60
C GLY A 392 -7.86 -32.70 -4.00
N ASN A 393 -7.38 -33.88 -4.33
CA ASN A 393 -6.08 -34.23 -4.87
C ASN A 393 -5.75 -33.38 -6.11
#